data_57d2147a926bc36749aa91f91a9cda78
#
_entry.id   57d2147a926bc36749aa91f91a9cda78
#
_cell.length_a   1.000
_cell.length_b   1.000
_cell.length_c   1.000
_cell.angle_alpha   90.00
_cell.angle_beta   90.00
_cell.angle_gamma   90.00
#
_symmetry.space_group_name_H-M   'P 1'
#
loop_
_entity.id
_entity.type
_entity.pdbx_description
1 polymer ?
#
loop_
_entity_poly.entity_id
_entity_poly.type
_entity_poly.pdbx_seq_one_letter_code
_entity_poly.pdbx_strand_id
1 'polypeptide(L)'
;PLLRPCLGERHMQPLAKQTLSAKIGAVNSPAGKSRCKVAFFPGCMGDKIFTNVSEACLKVFDYHEVGVYLPTNYSCCGIPALSSGDLEGFEKMVMHNVDVLKEGSFDLIVTPCSSCTETIRSLWPKMAGKMPYKYRDAINELSQKAMDINAFLVDVLKVKPRASGRHGQTKVTYHESCHLLRSLGVSAQPRELIRMNPDYDLVEMKEADRCCGCGGSFTLTHYDLSLKMGQRKRDNVIASGAEVVATGCPACMMQLSDMLARNNDPVQVKHTIEIYAESLPL
;
A
#
# COMPACT_ATOMS: atom_id res chain seq x y z
N PRO A 1 -8.71 15.72 -20.91
CA PRO A 1 -8.85 15.73 -22.38
C PRO A 1 -7.52 15.56 -23.12
N LEU A 2 -6.44 16.25 -22.71
CA LEU A 2 -5.11 16.23 -23.38
C LEU A 2 -4.40 14.88 -23.34
N LEU A 3 -4.64 14.03 -22.33
CA LEU A 3 -3.98 12.72 -22.16
C LEU A 3 -4.79 11.56 -22.77
N ARG A 4 -6.02 11.80 -23.22
CA ARG A 4 -6.91 10.77 -23.76
C ARG A 4 -6.29 9.96 -24.92
N PRO A 5 -5.55 10.57 -25.86
CA PRO A 5 -4.89 9.81 -26.93
C PRO A 5 -3.84 8.81 -26.43
N CYS A 6 -3.17 9.12 -25.31
CA CYS A 6 -2.12 8.26 -24.72
C CYS A 6 -2.67 7.22 -23.75
N LEU A 7 -3.80 7.51 -23.09
CA LEU A 7 -4.37 6.67 -22.04
C LEU A 7 -5.52 5.77 -22.55
N GLY A 8 -6.04 6.05 -23.75
CA GLY A 8 -7.21 5.35 -24.28
C GLY A 8 -8.42 5.53 -23.36
N GLU A 9 -9.12 4.44 -23.10
CA GLU A 9 -10.32 4.43 -22.24
C GLU A 9 -10.03 4.13 -20.78
N ARG A 10 -8.78 4.24 -20.33
CA ARG A 10 -8.40 3.97 -18.93
C ARG A 10 -9.02 4.99 -17.99
N HIS A 11 -9.58 4.50 -16.89
CA HIS A 11 -9.97 5.34 -15.78
C HIS A 11 -8.76 5.55 -14.87
N MET A 12 -8.11 6.70 -15.01
CA MET A 12 -6.97 7.06 -14.17
C MET A 12 -7.44 7.80 -12.92
N GLN A 13 -6.99 7.34 -11.77
CA GLN A 13 -7.19 8.09 -10.53
C GLN A 13 -6.51 9.46 -10.63
N PRO A 14 -7.20 10.55 -10.27
CA PRO A 14 -6.61 11.88 -10.31
C PRO A 14 -5.47 12.01 -9.30
N LEU A 15 -4.53 12.88 -9.59
CA LEU A 15 -3.59 13.32 -8.57
C LEU A 15 -4.34 14.02 -7.44
N ALA A 16 -3.89 13.82 -6.21
CA ALA A 16 -4.41 14.55 -5.06
C ALA A 16 -4.24 16.07 -5.28
N LYS A 17 -5.20 16.85 -4.83
CA LYS A 17 -5.12 18.32 -4.91
C LYS A 17 -3.90 18.88 -4.17
N GLN A 18 -3.50 18.19 -3.12
CA GLN A 18 -2.32 18.47 -2.32
C GLN A 18 -1.67 17.14 -1.94
N THR A 19 -0.34 17.02 -2.12
CA THR A 19 0.40 15.82 -1.72
C THR A 19 0.37 15.65 -0.20
N LEU A 20 0.57 14.41 0.29
CA LEU A 20 0.68 14.17 1.72
C LEU A 20 1.81 15.01 2.34
N SER A 21 2.98 15.02 1.69
CA SER A 21 4.14 15.78 2.14
C SER A 21 3.88 17.29 2.22
N ALA A 22 3.10 17.85 1.29
CA ALA A 22 2.71 19.25 1.33
C ALA A 22 1.63 19.54 2.38
N LYS A 23 0.74 18.58 2.67
CA LYS A 23 -0.36 18.72 3.63
C LYS A 23 0.11 18.55 5.08
N ILE A 24 0.94 17.55 5.34
CA ILE A 24 1.34 17.14 6.69
C ILE A 24 2.71 17.71 7.08
N GLY A 25 3.62 17.87 6.10
CA GLY A 25 5.01 18.23 6.36
C GLY A 25 5.82 17.07 6.94
N ALA A 26 7.01 17.37 7.47
CA ALA A 26 7.83 16.39 8.17
C ALA A 26 7.27 16.11 9.56
N VAL A 27 7.27 14.83 9.96
CA VAL A 27 6.86 14.40 11.29
C VAL A 27 8.01 13.67 11.96
N ASN A 28 8.27 14.01 13.22
CA ASN A 28 9.24 13.30 14.05
C ASN A 28 8.71 13.28 15.50
N SER A 29 7.77 12.35 15.76
CA SER A 29 7.14 12.18 17.07
C SER A 29 7.76 10.99 17.83
N PRO A 30 7.84 11.08 19.18
CA PRO A 30 8.26 9.96 20.01
C PRO A 30 7.18 8.88 20.08
N ALA A 31 7.58 7.65 20.42
CA ALA A 31 6.64 6.62 20.79
C ALA A 31 6.02 6.90 22.17
N GLY A 32 4.73 6.60 22.31
CA GLY A 32 4.03 6.59 23.58
C GLY A 32 3.94 5.16 24.16
N LYS A 33 2.72 4.72 24.52
CA LYS A 33 2.49 3.39 25.14
C LYS A 33 2.90 2.22 24.25
N SER A 34 2.86 2.39 22.91
CA SER A 34 3.30 1.35 21.99
C SER A 34 4.78 0.98 22.15
N ARG A 35 5.59 1.91 22.66
CA ARG A 35 7.06 1.82 22.75
C ARG A 35 7.74 1.51 21.41
N CYS A 36 7.04 1.74 20.30
CA CYS A 36 7.52 1.51 18.95
C CYS A 36 7.48 2.81 18.15
N LYS A 37 8.56 3.11 17.45
CA LYS A 37 8.64 4.23 16.51
C LYS A 37 8.91 3.71 15.11
N VAL A 38 8.13 4.15 14.14
CA VAL A 38 8.24 3.73 12.75
C VAL A 38 8.73 4.85 11.85
N ALA A 39 9.58 4.50 10.88
CA ALA A 39 9.71 5.33 9.67
C ALA A 39 8.50 5.02 8.79
N PHE A 40 7.62 5.98 8.62
CA PHE A 40 6.47 5.81 7.75
C PHE A 40 6.88 6.10 6.31
N PHE A 41 6.73 5.09 5.44
CA PHE A 41 7.04 5.18 4.02
C PHE A 41 5.75 5.06 3.20
N PRO A 42 5.04 6.19 2.91
CA PRO A 42 3.77 6.16 2.17
C PRO A 42 3.94 5.73 0.72
N GLY A 43 5.15 5.85 0.18
CA GLY A 43 5.45 5.63 -1.24
C GLY A 43 4.86 6.72 -2.15
N CYS A 44 5.22 6.69 -3.43
CA CYS A 44 4.81 7.72 -4.38
C CYS A 44 3.28 7.79 -4.59
N MET A 45 2.60 6.64 -4.53
CA MET A 45 1.14 6.60 -4.71
C MET A 45 0.40 7.09 -3.47
N GLY A 46 0.87 6.75 -2.26
CA GLY A 46 0.30 7.24 -1.01
C GLY A 46 0.56 8.73 -0.77
N ASP A 47 1.62 9.28 -1.37
CA ASP A 47 1.89 10.72 -1.31
C ASP A 47 1.07 11.53 -2.32
N LYS A 48 0.88 11.02 -3.54
CA LYS A 48 0.44 11.84 -4.69
C LYS A 48 -0.95 11.49 -5.24
N ILE A 49 -1.49 10.32 -4.91
CA ILE A 49 -2.77 9.84 -5.44
C ILE A 49 -3.70 9.44 -4.31
N PHE A 50 -3.32 8.46 -3.50
CA PHE A 50 -4.13 7.90 -2.40
C PHE A 50 -3.69 8.49 -1.05
N THR A 51 -3.74 9.81 -0.91
CA THR A 51 -3.35 10.50 0.34
C THR A 51 -4.24 10.09 1.52
N ASN A 52 -5.51 9.76 1.26
CA ASN A 52 -6.45 9.20 2.22
C ASN A 52 -5.93 7.91 2.89
N VAL A 53 -5.28 7.03 2.14
CA VAL A 53 -4.64 5.81 2.69
C VAL A 53 -3.53 6.18 3.68
N SER A 54 -2.70 7.13 3.32
CA SER A 54 -1.60 7.59 4.18
C SER A 54 -2.11 8.34 5.41
N GLU A 55 -3.15 9.15 5.27
CA GLU A 55 -3.82 9.82 6.38
C GLU A 55 -4.46 8.81 7.34
N ALA A 56 -5.07 7.76 6.81
CA ALA A 56 -5.57 6.64 7.63
C ALA A 56 -4.46 5.96 8.43
N CYS A 57 -3.27 5.74 7.83
CA CYS A 57 -2.12 5.23 8.55
C CYS A 57 -1.70 6.14 9.69
N LEU A 58 -1.59 7.45 9.45
CA LEU A 58 -1.21 8.42 10.48
C LEU A 58 -2.23 8.48 11.62
N LYS A 59 -3.55 8.44 11.30
CA LYS A 59 -4.61 8.33 12.32
C LYS A 59 -4.44 7.07 13.17
N VAL A 60 -4.14 5.94 12.54
CA VAL A 60 -3.93 4.66 13.24
C VAL A 60 -2.68 4.72 14.13
N PHE A 61 -1.58 5.29 13.64
CA PHE A 61 -0.37 5.47 14.45
C PHE A 61 -0.62 6.36 15.67
N ASP A 62 -1.31 7.49 15.48
CA ASP A 62 -1.66 8.40 16.57
C ASP A 62 -2.54 7.69 17.60
N TYR A 63 -3.59 7.01 17.18
CA TYR A 63 -4.49 6.28 18.07
C TYR A 63 -3.78 5.22 18.92
N HIS A 64 -2.81 4.50 18.32
CA HIS A 64 -2.02 3.49 19.03
C HIS A 64 -0.76 4.04 19.70
N GLU A 65 -0.60 5.35 19.74
CA GLU A 65 0.57 6.02 20.32
C GLU A 65 1.90 5.51 19.74
N VAL A 66 1.93 5.21 18.43
CA VAL A 66 3.13 4.84 17.68
C VAL A 66 3.90 6.11 17.32
N GLY A 67 5.19 6.15 17.65
CA GLY A 67 6.06 7.22 17.19
C GLY A 67 6.25 7.18 15.68
N VAL A 68 6.35 8.34 15.05
CA VAL A 68 6.47 8.44 13.60
C VAL A 68 7.68 9.28 13.20
N TYR A 69 8.50 8.75 12.30
CA TYR A 69 9.46 9.50 11.50
C TYR A 69 8.97 9.53 10.05
N LEU A 70 8.57 10.71 9.57
CA LEU A 70 8.11 10.93 8.20
C LEU A 70 8.89 12.12 7.62
N PRO A 71 9.96 11.89 6.87
CA PRO A 71 10.66 12.95 6.13
C PRO A 71 9.83 13.38 4.91
N THR A 72 10.03 14.61 4.42
CA THR A 72 9.32 15.12 3.23
C THR A 72 10.09 14.89 1.93
N ASN A 73 11.35 14.53 2.01
CA ASN A 73 12.27 14.40 0.88
C ASN A 73 12.51 12.95 0.43
N TYR A 74 11.70 11.98 0.87
CA TYR A 74 11.77 10.61 0.36
C TYR A 74 11.37 10.54 -1.12
N SER A 75 11.86 9.53 -1.83
CA SER A 75 11.50 9.24 -3.21
C SER A 75 10.66 7.96 -3.35
N CYS A 76 10.37 7.55 -4.59
CA CYS A 76 9.78 6.24 -4.86
C CYS A 76 10.69 5.11 -4.36
N CYS A 77 10.10 3.95 -3.99
CA CYS A 77 10.88 2.75 -3.65
C CYS A 77 11.74 2.21 -4.81
N GLY A 78 11.49 2.67 -6.04
CA GLY A 78 12.22 2.33 -7.23
C GLY A 78 11.62 1.22 -8.09
N ILE A 79 10.59 0.48 -7.62
CA ILE A 79 10.06 -0.68 -8.37
C ILE A 79 9.59 -0.33 -9.80
N PRO A 80 8.97 0.83 -10.09
CA PRO A 80 8.62 1.17 -11.48
C PRO A 80 9.83 1.31 -12.40
N ALA A 81 10.92 1.90 -11.93
CA ALA A 81 12.16 2.04 -12.68
C ALA A 81 12.79 0.66 -12.94
N LEU A 82 12.93 -0.16 -11.90
CA LEU A 82 13.47 -1.51 -12.02
C LEU A 82 12.66 -2.37 -13.00
N SER A 83 11.33 -2.34 -12.91
CA SER A 83 10.45 -3.13 -13.79
C SER A 83 10.44 -2.65 -15.25
N SER A 84 10.88 -1.44 -15.49
CA SER A 84 11.05 -0.86 -16.83
C SER A 84 12.47 -1.01 -17.39
N GLY A 85 13.38 -1.64 -16.62
CA GLY A 85 14.78 -1.80 -17.01
C GLY A 85 15.67 -0.59 -16.74
N ASP A 86 15.15 0.47 -16.11
CA ASP A 86 15.92 1.65 -15.69
C ASP A 86 16.65 1.37 -14.37
N LEU A 87 17.77 0.67 -14.48
CA LEU A 87 18.59 0.29 -13.32
C LEU A 87 19.24 1.50 -12.66
N GLU A 88 19.71 2.47 -13.45
CA GLU A 88 20.34 3.67 -12.92
C GLU A 88 19.35 4.52 -12.11
N GLY A 89 18.14 4.70 -12.62
CA GLY A 89 17.07 5.39 -11.90
C GLY A 89 16.69 4.66 -10.62
N PHE A 90 16.62 3.32 -10.65
CA PHE A 90 16.39 2.52 -9.46
C PHE A 90 17.47 2.72 -8.39
N GLU A 91 18.75 2.61 -8.78
CA GLU A 91 19.90 2.78 -7.88
C GLU A 91 19.90 4.17 -7.24
N LYS A 92 19.67 5.23 -8.01
CA LYS A 92 19.58 6.60 -7.50
C LYS A 92 18.47 6.76 -6.46
N MET A 93 17.28 6.19 -6.71
CA MET A 93 16.16 6.24 -5.76
C MET A 93 16.46 5.48 -4.47
N VAL A 94 17.09 4.31 -4.57
CA VAL A 94 17.48 3.52 -3.39
C VAL A 94 18.49 4.26 -2.55
N MET A 95 19.57 4.75 -3.14
CA MET A 95 20.61 5.49 -2.43
C MET A 95 20.06 6.75 -1.76
N HIS A 96 19.22 7.50 -2.46
CA HIS A 96 18.56 8.67 -1.91
C HIS A 96 17.67 8.33 -0.68
N ASN A 97 16.82 7.29 -0.79
CA ASN A 97 16.00 6.87 0.32
C ASN A 97 16.82 6.35 1.51
N VAL A 98 17.95 5.68 1.25
CA VAL A 98 18.88 5.24 2.30
C VAL A 98 19.46 6.44 3.04
N ASP A 99 19.91 7.47 2.33
CA ASP A 99 20.45 8.69 2.94
C ASP A 99 19.39 9.39 3.80
N VAL A 100 18.18 9.54 3.28
CA VAL A 100 17.04 10.15 4.00
C VAL A 100 16.64 9.34 5.25
N LEU A 101 16.57 8.02 5.15
CA LEU A 101 16.16 7.18 6.27
C LEU A 101 17.22 7.12 7.37
N LYS A 102 18.50 7.23 7.02
CA LYS A 102 19.60 7.27 8.00
C LYS A 102 19.57 8.50 8.92
N GLU A 103 18.90 9.57 8.54
CA GLU A 103 18.75 10.77 9.36
C GLU A 103 17.78 10.55 10.55
N GLY A 104 16.94 9.50 10.47
CA GLY A 104 15.95 9.17 11.49
C GLY A 104 16.37 8.07 12.45
N SER A 105 15.76 8.07 13.63
CA SER A 105 15.84 6.96 14.59
C SER A 105 14.48 6.29 14.68
N PHE A 106 14.40 4.99 14.36
CA PHE A 106 13.16 4.20 14.34
C PHE A 106 13.45 2.71 14.43
N ASP A 107 12.46 1.94 14.84
CA ASP A 107 12.55 0.50 14.98
C ASP A 107 12.25 -0.23 13.68
N LEU A 108 11.21 0.19 12.97
CA LEU A 108 10.70 -0.43 11.73
C LEU A 108 10.44 0.62 10.65
N ILE A 109 10.45 0.18 9.39
CA ILE A 109 9.92 0.94 8.24
C ILE A 109 8.56 0.36 7.90
N VAL A 110 7.50 1.14 8.06
CA VAL A 110 6.13 0.68 7.79
C VAL A 110 5.57 1.38 6.55
N THR A 111 5.01 0.58 5.65
CA THR A 111 4.43 1.08 4.40
C THR A 111 3.05 0.46 4.12
N PRO A 112 2.07 1.23 3.63
CA PRO A 112 0.76 0.73 3.21
C PRO A 112 0.76 0.21 1.77
N CYS A 113 1.91 -0.14 1.22
CA CYS A 113 2.04 -0.58 -0.16
C CYS A 113 2.84 -1.88 -0.24
N SER A 114 2.17 -2.99 -0.55
CA SER A 114 2.81 -4.30 -0.67
C SER A 114 3.99 -4.31 -1.65
N SER A 115 3.89 -3.56 -2.75
CA SER A 115 4.99 -3.43 -3.71
C SER A 115 6.18 -2.66 -3.13
N CYS A 116 5.94 -1.60 -2.36
CA CYS A 116 7.01 -0.87 -1.68
C CYS A 116 7.66 -1.74 -0.60
N THR A 117 6.87 -2.45 0.21
CA THR A 117 7.38 -3.34 1.26
C THR A 117 8.28 -4.42 0.66
N GLU A 118 7.81 -5.10 -0.38
CA GLU A 118 8.58 -6.14 -1.07
C GLU A 118 9.86 -5.58 -1.69
N THR A 119 9.76 -4.41 -2.33
CA THR A 119 10.93 -3.75 -2.95
C THR A 119 11.99 -3.42 -1.91
N ILE A 120 11.61 -2.79 -0.80
CA ILE A 120 12.56 -2.42 0.26
C ILE A 120 13.12 -3.69 0.92
N ARG A 121 12.27 -4.64 1.25
CA ARG A 121 12.66 -5.85 1.99
C ARG A 121 13.50 -6.83 1.17
N SER A 122 13.19 -6.98 -0.13
CA SER A 122 13.75 -8.07 -0.95
C SER A 122 14.58 -7.58 -2.13
N LEU A 123 14.15 -6.53 -2.84
CA LEU A 123 14.83 -6.11 -4.06
C LEU A 123 16.01 -5.18 -3.77
N TRP A 124 15.89 -4.29 -2.80
CA TRP A 124 17.03 -3.44 -2.40
C TRP A 124 18.26 -4.27 -2.04
N PRO A 125 18.22 -5.27 -1.14
CA PRO A 125 19.39 -6.06 -0.81
C PRO A 125 19.89 -6.92 -1.99
N LYS A 126 18.98 -7.47 -2.82
CA LYS A 126 19.37 -8.23 -4.03
C LYS A 126 20.16 -7.38 -5.01
N MET A 127 19.84 -6.10 -5.12
CA MET A 127 20.47 -5.16 -6.04
C MET A 127 21.63 -4.38 -5.40
N ALA A 128 21.85 -4.50 -4.10
CA ALA A 128 22.89 -3.74 -3.37
C ALA A 128 24.30 -3.94 -3.93
N GLY A 129 24.56 -5.12 -4.52
CA GLY A 129 25.84 -5.40 -5.19
C GLY A 129 26.15 -4.49 -6.38
N LYS A 130 25.15 -3.85 -6.99
CA LYS A 130 25.28 -2.89 -8.07
C LYS A 130 25.60 -1.46 -7.60
N MET A 131 25.37 -1.19 -6.31
CA MET A 131 25.54 0.14 -5.71
C MET A 131 26.91 0.30 -5.05
N PRO A 132 27.37 1.54 -4.80
CA PRO A 132 28.62 1.81 -4.09
C PRO A 132 28.67 1.09 -2.74
N TYR A 133 29.84 0.57 -2.38
CA TYR A 133 30.03 -0.26 -1.18
C TYR A 133 29.49 0.38 0.11
N LYS A 134 29.64 1.71 0.26
CA LYS A 134 29.19 2.46 1.43
C LYS A 134 27.68 2.36 1.73
N TYR A 135 26.85 1.95 0.75
CA TYR A 135 25.41 1.80 0.91
C TYR A 135 24.98 0.38 1.30
N ARG A 136 25.82 -0.64 1.06
CA ARG A 136 25.42 -2.05 1.15
C ARG A 136 24.92 -2.46 2.55
N ASP A 137 25.67 -2.09 3.57
CA ASP A 137 25.32 -2.44 4.97
C ASP A 137 24.04 -1.73 5.39
N ALA A 138 23.90 -0.45 5.06
CA ALA A 138 22.69 0.32 5.36
C ALA A 138 21.47 -0.21 4.59
N ILE A 139 21.62 -0.60 3.33
CA ILE A 139 20.54 -1.23 2.57
C ILE A 139 20.08 -2.52 3.27
N ASN A 140 21.01 -3.38 3.67
CA ASN A 140 20.70 -4.63 4.35
C ASN A 140 20.00 -4.39 5.69
N GLU A 141 20.49 -3.45 6.49
CA GLU A 141 19.87 -3.08 7.77
C GLU A 141 18.45 -2.56 7.59
N LEU A 142 18.26 -1.56 6.72
CA LEU A 142 16.94 -0.94 6.47
C LEU A 142 15.96 -1.96 5.88
N SER A 143 16.43 -2.85 5.02
CA SER A 143 15.59 -3.88 4.40
C SER A 143 15.01 -4.85 5.43
N GLN A 144 15.76 -5.20 6.47
CA GLN A 144 15.29 -6.07 7.55
C GLN A 144 14.20 -5.39 8.39
N LYS A 145 14.21 -4.06 8.49
CA LYS A 145 13.21 -3.28 9.22
C LYS A 145 11.90 -3.07 8.44
N ALA A 146 11.87 -3.37 7.13
CA ALA A 146 10.70 -3.11 6.31
C ALA A 146 9.55 -4.08 6.57
N MET A 147 8.34 -3.54 6.81
CA MET A 147 7.13 -4.28 7.14
C MET A 147 5.89 -3.66 6.51
N ASP A 148 4.95 -4.50 6.13
CA ASP A 148 3.62 -4.06 5.68
C ASP A 148 2.77 -3.59 6.87
N ILE A 149 1.92 -2.58 6.64
CA ILE A 149 1.07 -1.98 7.69
C ILE A 149 0.12 -3.00 8.33
N ASN A 150 -0.42 -3.94 7.56
CA ASN A 150 -1.35 -4.94 8.11
C ASN A 150 -0.63 -5.90 9.04
N ALA A 151 0.55 -6.39 8.63
CA ALA A 151 1.39 -7.23 9.47
C ALA A 151 1.88 -6.46 10.71
N PHE A 152 2.26 -5.19 10.57
CA PHE A 152 2.65 -4.35 11.69
C PHE A 152 1.55 -4.26 12.76
N LEU A 153 0.32 -3.98 12.35
CA LEU A 153 -0.79 -3.83 13.29
C LEU A 153 -1.15 -5.14 13.99
N VAL A 154 -1.20 -6.24 13.23
CA VAL A 154 -1.63 -7.54 13.78
C VAL A 154 -0.51 -8.25 14.54
N ASP A 155 0.68 -8.35 13.94
CA ASP A 155 1.75 -9.20 14.46
C ASP A 155 2.64 -8.48 15.51
N VAL A 156 2.83 -7.15 15.36
CA VAL A 156 3.69 -6.35 16.25
C VAL A 156 2.87 -5.63 17.30
N LEU A 157 1.92 -4.79 16.92
CA LEU A 157 1.06 -4.05 17.85
C LEU A 157 -0.01 -4.93 18.50
N LYS A 158 -0.35 -6.07 17.87
CA LYS A 158 -1.36 -7.02 18.36
C LYS A 158 -2.68 -6.34 18.67
N VAL A 159 -3.11 -5.47 17.74
CA VAL A 159 -4.36 -4.73 17.86
C VAL A 159 -5.54 -5.67 18.07
N LYS A 160 -6.53 -5.22 18.81
CA LYS A 160 -7.70 -6.02 19.18
C LYS A 160 -8.97 -5.42 18.58
N PRO A 161 -9.96 -6.27 18.23
CA PRO A 161 -11.29 -5.79 17.86
C PRO A 161 -11.88 -4.93 18.98
N ARG A 162 -12.58 -3.88 18.60
CA ARG A 162 -13.39 -3.13 19.58
C ARG A 162 -14.72 -3.84 19.79
N ALA A 163 -15.10 -4.00 21.05
CA ALA A 163 -16.44 -4.44 21.40
C ALA A 163 -17.42 -3.28 21.19
N SER A 164 -18.00 -3.15 20.01
CA SER A 164 -19.10 -2.22 19.77
C SER A 164 -19.98 -2.76 18.65
N GLY A 165 -21.22 -3.08 19.02
CA GLY A 165 -22.12 -3.82 18.19
C GLY A 165 -22.86 -3.01 17.15
N ARG A 166 -22.38 -3.03 15.93
CA ARG A 166 -23.24 -3.13 14.76
C ARG A 166 -22.68 -4.28 13.94
N HIS A 167 -23.51 -5.28 13.64
CA HIS A 167 -23.11 -6.36 12.76
C HIS A 167 -23.19 -5.87 11.32
N GLY A 168 -22.15 -6.13 10.56
CA GLY A 168 -21.84 -5.66 9.24
C GLY A 168 -23.02 -5.49 8.31
N GLN A 169 -23.24 -4.24 7.91
CA GLN A 169 -24.25 -3.91 6.90
C GLN A 169 -23.62 -3.85 5.51
N THR A 170 -22.33 -3.47 5.41
CA THR A 170 -21.63 -3.34 4.13
C THR A 170 -20.80 -4.58 3.83
N LYS A 171 -21.14 -5.28 2.75
CA LYS A 171 -20.36 -6.43 2.30
C LYS A 171 -19.05 -5.97 1.68
N VAL A 172 -17.94 -6.49 2.19
CA VAL A 172 -16.59 -6.23 1.66
C VAL A 172 -15.95 -7.52 1.23
N THR A 173 -15.31 -7.51 0.06
CA THR A 173 -14.43 -8.60 -0.37
C THR A 173 -12.97 -8.15 -0.38
N TYR A 174 -12.04 -9.12 -0.29
CA TYR A 174 -10.61 -8.81 -0.22
C TYR A 174 -9.87 -9.34 -1.44
N HIS A 175 -9.15 -8.43 -2.13
CA HIS A 175 -8.18 -8.79 -3.16
C HIS A 175 -6.80 -8.97 -2.54
N GLU A 176 -6.28 -10.19 -2.57
CA GLU A 176 -4.94 -10.52 -2.12
C GLU A 176 -3.89 -10.02 -3.10
N SER A 177 -3.16 -8.97 -2.73
CA SER A 177 -2.04 -8.48 -3.52
C SER A 177 -0.96 -9.55 -3.64
N CYS A 178 -0.48 -9.80 -4.87
CA CYS A 178 0.51 -10.85 -5.13
C CYS A 178 1.82 -10.64 -4.36
N HIS A 179 2.29 -9.41 -4.19
CA HIS A 179 3.48 -9.12 -3.38
C HIS A 179 3.24 -9.41 -1.89
N LEU A 180 2.05 -9.07 -1.38
CA LEU A 180 1.72 -9.30 0.01
C LEU A 180 1.69 -10.79 0.34
N LEU A 181 0.94 -11.56 -0.47
CA LEU A 181 0.80 -13.00 -0.26
C LEU A 181 2.08 -13.77 -0.57
N ARG A 182 2.62 -13.63 -1.80
CA ARG A 182 3.66 -14.53 -2.31
C ARG A 182 5.06 -14.15 -1.87
N SER A 183 5.34 -12.84 -1.76
CA SER A 183 6.68 -12.37 -1.39
C SER A 183 6.83 -12.16 0.12
N LEU A 184 5.76 -11.71 0.79
CA LEU A 184 5.81 -11.31 2.20
C LEU A 184 5.11 -12.29 3.13
N GLY A 185 4.32 -13.25 2.63
CA GLY A 185 3.58 -14.22 3.43
C GLY A 185 2.45 -13.62 4.26
N VAL A 186 1.99 -12.42 3.92
CA VAL A 186 0.93 -11.70 4.63
C VAL A 186 -0.40 -11.93 3.93
N SER A 187 -1.31 -12.63 4.55
CA SER A 187 -2.63 -13.02 4.00
C SER A 187 -3.75 -12.93 5.04
N ALA A 188 -3.53 -13.43 6.25
CA ALA A 188 -4.52 -13.42 7.32
C ALA A 188 -4.73 -12.01 7.89
N GLN A 189 -3.64 -11.26 8.08
CA GLN A 189 -3.64 -9.98 8.76
C GLN A 189 -4.59 -8.93 8.14
N PRO A 190 -4.63 -8.72 6.80
CA PRO A 190 -5.60 -7.82 6.18
C PRO A 190 -7.05 -8.22 6.48
N ARG A 191 -7.35 -9.53 6.45
CA ARG A 191 -8.67 -10.05 6.75
C ARG A 191 -9.06 -9.86 8.21
N GLU A 192 -8.10 -10.01 9.11
CA GLU A 192 -8.30 -9.73 10.54
C GLU A 192 -8.64 -8.27 10.77
N LEU A 193 -7.91 -7.34 10.16
CA LEU A 193 -8.19 -5.90 10.28
C LEU A 193 -9.58 -5.54 9.73
N ILE A 194 -9.99 -6.12 8.60
CA ILE A 194 -11.35 -5.92 8.06
C ILE A 194 -12.39 -6.40 9.07
N ARG A 195 -12.24 -7.61 9.64
CA ARG A 195 -13.18 -8.18 10.63
C ARG A 195 -13.20 -7.41 11.95
N MET A 196 -12.17 -6.62 12.26
CA MET A 196 -12.14 -5.77 13.45
C MET A 196 -13.09 -4.57 13.34
N ASN A 197 -13.53 -4.22 12.14
CA ASN A 197 -14.53 -3.18 11.94
C ASN A 197 -15.94 -3.81 11.85
N PRO A 198 -16.81 -3.60 12.86
CA PRO A 198 -18.12 -4.24 12.93
C PRO A 198 -19.13 -3.74 11.87
N ASP A 199 -18.83 -2.66 11.16
CA ASP A 199 -19.69 -2.12 10.09
C ASP A 199 -19.51 -2.88 8.77
N TYR A 200 -18.53 -3.79 8.69
CA TYR A 200 -18.22 -4.57 7.49
C TYR A 200 -18.41 -6.07 7.70
N ASP A 201 -18.96 -6.72 6.67
CA ASP A 201 -19.07 -8.17 6.57
C ASP A 201 -18.14 -8.70 5.47
N LEU A 202 -17.10 -9.44 5.85
CA LEU A 202 -16.10 -9.97 4.92
C LEU A 202 -16.63 -11.21 4.20
N VAL A 203 -16.89 -11.06 2.90
CA VAL A 203 -17.24 -12.15 1.97
C VAL A 203 -16.07 -12.44 1.04
N GLU A 204 -15.63 -13.69 0.95
CA GLU A 204 -14.49 -14.04 0.10
C GLU A 204 -14.91 -14.14 -1.37
N MET A 205 -14.15 -13.49 -2.27
CA MET A 205 -14.32 -13.68 -3.70
C MET A 205 -13.60 -14.95 -4.18
N LYS A 206 -14.06 -15.50 -5.28
CA LYS A 206 -13.33 -16.55 -6.00
C LYS A 206 -11.99 -16.00 -6.49
N GLU A 207 -10.92 -16.80 -6.39
CA GLU A 207 -9.56 -16.43 -6.84
C GLU A 207 -9.08 -15.10 -6.25
N ALA A 208 -9.28 -14.90 -4.94
CA ALA A 208 -8.84 -13.68 -4.25
C ALA A 208 -7.34 -13.41 -4.46
N ASP A 209 -6.51 -14.46 -4.51
CA ASP A 209 -5.06 -14.47 -4.70
C ASP A 209 -4.58 -14.26 -6.14
N ARG A 210 -5.52 -14.26 -7.12
CA ARG A 210 -5.16 -14.03 -8.52
C ARG A 210 -4.80 -12.57 -8.78
N CYS A 211 -3.71 -12.35 -9.52
CA CYS A 211 -3.24 -11.00 -9.86
C CYS A 211 -4.35 -10.14 -10.50
N CYS A 212 -4.43 -8.88 -10.09
CA CYS A 212 -5.36 -7.90 -10.68
C CYS A 212 -4.96 -7.41 -12.08
N GLY A 213 -3.73 -7.72 -12.53
CA GLY A 213 -3.22 -7.29 -13.82
C GLY A 213 -2.47 -5.96 -13.84
N CYS A 214 -2.32 -5.26 -12.71
CA CYS A 214 -1.61 -3.96 -12.68
C CYS A 214 -0.15 -4.11 -13.14
N GLY A 215 0.66 -4.94 -12.42
CA GLY A 215 2.05 -5.21 -12.76
C GLY A 215 2.96 -3.97 -12.90
N GLY A 216 2.63 -2.84 -12.24
CA GLY A 216 3.39 -1.59 -12.38
C GLY A 216 3.39 -1.07 -13.81
N SER A 217 4.55 -0.99 -14.46
CA SER A 217 4.68 -0.55 -15.86
C SER A 217 3.99 -1.49 -16.87
N PHE A 218 3.74 -2.75 -16.51
CA PHE A 218 3.07 -3.72 -17.37
C PHE A 218 1.69 -3.22 -17.86
N THR A 219 0.89 -2.63 -16.98
CA THR A 219 -0.41 -2.06 -17.38
C THR A 219 -0.27 -0.89 -18.36
N LEU A 220 0.88 -0.24 -18.44
CA LEU A 220 1.13 0.84 -19.41
C LEU A 220 1.56 0.29 -20.77
N THR A 221 2.40 -0.73 -20.78
CA THR A 221 3.04 -1.28 -22.00
C THR A 221 2.25 -2.43 -22.64
N HIS A 222 1.47 -3.18 -21.82
CA HIS A 222 0.72 -4.37 -22.24
C HIS A 222 -0.74 -4.29 -21.78
N TYR A 223 -1.39 -3.16 -22.07
CA TYR A 223 -2.73 -2.86 -21.54
C TYR A 223 -3.77 -3.94 -21.88
N ASP A 224 -3.78 -4.48 -23.10
CA ASP A 224 -4.76 -5.49 -23.52
C ASP A 224 -4.68 -6.77 -22.68
N LEU A 225 -3.47 -7.17 -22.27
CA LEU A 225 -3.27 -8.31 -21.36
C LEU A 225 -3.66 -7.94 -19.93
N SER A 226 -3.26 -6.76 -19.48
CA SER A 226 -3.65 -6.21 -18.18
C SER A 226 -5.17 -6.12 -18.05
N LEU A 227 -5.85 -5.65 -19.10
CA LEU A 227 -7.31 -5.54 -19.16
C LEU A 227 -7.99 -6.92 -19.01
N LYS A 228 -7.53 -7.94 -19.73
CA LYS A 228 -8.08 -9.31 -19.63
C LYS A 228 -7.95 -9.88 -18.20
N MET A 229 -6.80 -9.64 -17.56
CA MET A 229 -6.56 -10.07 -16.17
C MET A 229 -7.46 -9.30 -15.21
N GLY A 230 -7.54 -7.99 -15.37
CA GLY A 230 -8.34 -7.09 -14.55
C GLY A 230 -9.83 -7.38 -14.68
N GLN A 231 -10.32 -7.64 -15.89
CA GLN A 231 -11.72 -8.00 -16.13
C GLN A 231 -12.13 -9.27 -15.37
N ARG A 232 -11.32 -10.32 -15.43
CA ARG A 232 -11.57 -11.54 -14.65
C ARG A 232 -11.61 -11.27 -13.14
N LYS A 233 -10.73 -10.41 -12.64
CA LYS A 233 -10.75 -10.01 -11.23
C LYS A 233 -12.03 -9.22 -10.89
N ARG A 234 -12.41 -8.28 -11.74
CA ARG A 234 -13.66 -7.53 -11.59
C ARG A 234 -14.87 -8.45 -11.54
N ASP A 235 -14.94 -9.45 -12.44
CA ASP A 235 -16.06 -10.39 -12.48
C ASP A 235 -16.18 -11.19 -11.19
N ASN A 236 -15.04 -11.59 -10.59
CA ASN A 236 -15.02 -12.26 -9.28
C ASN A 236 -15.46 -11.32 -8.13
N VAL A 237 -15.10 -10.04 -8.20
CA VAL A 237 -15.58 -9.02 -7.24
C VAL A 237 -17.10 -8.89 -7.33
N ILE A 238 -17.64 -8.72 -8.52
CA ILE A 238 -19.10 -8.59 -8.72
C ILE A 238 -19.84 -9.86 -8.29
N ALA A 239 -19.31 -11.04 -8.65
CA ALA A 239 -19.90 -12.32 -8.28
C ALA A 239 -19.92 -12.57 -6.75
N SER A 240 -19.07 -11.91 -5.97
CA SER A 240 -19.10 -11.99 -4.50
C SER A 240 -20.28 -11.26 -3.87
N GLY A 241 -20.95 -10.37 -4.61
CA GLY A 241 -22.00 -9.50 -4.11
C GLY A 241 -21.53 -8.42 -3.13
N ALA A 242 -20.22 -8.12 -3.13
CA ALA A 242 -19.65 -7.11 -2.25
C ALA A 242 -19.89 -5.69 -2.80
N GLU A 243 -20.11 -4.76 -1.88
CA GLU A 243 -20.23 -3.32 -2.14
C GLU A 243 -18.88 -2.61 -2.09
N VAL A 244 -17.90 -3.25 -1.45
CA VAL A 244 -16.53 -2.76 -1.31
C VAL A 244 -15.55 -3.87 -1.68
N VAL A 245 -14.51 -3.55 -2.45
CA VAL A 245 -13.33 -4.40 -2.60
C VAL A 245 -12.14 -3.77 -1.88
N ALA A 246 -11.61 -4.48 -0.90
CA ALA A 246 -10.45 -4.07 -0.13
C ALA A 246 -9.15 -4.68 -0.68
N THR A 247 -8.04 -3.97 -0.56
CA THR A 247 -6.70 -4.50 -0.86
C THR A 247 -5.62 -3.80 -0.03
N GLY A 248 -4.46 -4.41 0.14
CA GLY A 248 -3.30 -3.84 0.83
C GLY A 248 -2.27 -3.21 -0.12
N CYS A 249 -2.69 -2.74 -1.31
CA CYS A 249 -1.75 -2.20 -2.30
C CYS A 249 -2.39 -1.09 -3.15
N PRO A 250 -1.88 0.15 -3.10
CA PRO A 250 -2.36 1.25 -3.94
C PRO A 250 -2.29 0.99 -5.45
N ALA A 251 -1.32 0.22 -5.93
CA ALA A 251 -1.25 -0.18 -7.32
C ALA A 251 -2.42 -1.10 -7.71
N CYS A 252 -2.82 -2.02 -6.83
CA CYS A 252 -4.02 -2.84 -7.04
C CYS A 252 -5.29 -2.00 -6.94
N MET A 253 -5.35 -1.01 -6.03
CA MET A 253 -6.48 -0.08 -5.97
C MET A 253 -6.69 0.63 -7.31
N MET A 254 -5.62 1.13 -7.93
CA MET A 254 -5.70 1.81 -9.23
C MET A 254 -6.27 0.90 -10.31
N GLN A 255 -5.79 -0.35 -10.39
CA GLN A 255 -6.26 -1.32 -11.38
C GLN A 255 -7.72 -1.73 -11.16
N LEU A 256 -8.11 -2.00 -9.91
CA LEU A 256 -9.49 -2.34 -9.57
C LEU A 256 -10.44 -1.18 -9.89
N SER A 257 -10.03 0.05 -9.56
CA SER A 257 -10.81 1.26 -9.90
C SER A 257 -10.99 1.44 -11.40
N ASP A 258 -9.96 1.18 -12.22
CA ASP A 258 -10.08 1.22 -13.68
C ASP A 258 -11.11 0.20 -14.18
N MET A 259 -11.01 -1.05 -13.73
CA MET A 259 -11.91 -2.12 -14.17
C MET A 259 -13.36 -1.88 -13.77
N LEU A 260 -13.61 -1.44 -12.55
CA LEU A 260 -14.95 -1.15 -12.05
C LEU A 260 -15.56 0.07 -12.74
N ALA A 261 -14.79 1.15 -12.90
CA ALA A 261 -15.27 2.37 -13.56
C ALA A 261 -15.61 2.15 -15.04
N ARG A 262 -14.81 1.37 -15.75
CA ARG A 262 -15.09 1.01 -17.17
C ARG A 262 -16.42 0.30 -17.37
N ASN A 263 -16.88 -0.44 -16.37
CA ASN A 263 -18.12 -1.21 -16.41
C ASN A 263 -19.28 -0.50 -15.68
N ASN A 264 -19.04 0.71 -15.16
CA ASN A 264 -19.99 1.47 -14.34
C ASN A 264 -20.49 0.67 -13.11
N ASP A 265 -19.62 -0.15 -12.53
CA ASP A 265 -19.96 -0.92 -11.34
C ASP A 265 -19.96 -0.03 -10.08
N PRO A 266 -20.96 -0.13 -9.20
CA PRO A 266 -21.09 0.71 -8.02
C PRO A 266 -20.20 0.26 -6.84
N VAL A 267 -19.22 -0.61 -7.06
CA VAL A 267 -18.35 -1.15 -6.02
C VAL A 267 -17.24 -0.15 -5.70
N GLN A 268 -17.06 0.15 -4.42
CA GLN A 268 -16.00 1.02 -3.94
C GLN A 268 -14.68 0.25 -3.78
N VAL A 269 -13.56 0.92 -4.04
CA VAL A 269 -12.21 0.37 -3.79
C VAL A 269 -11.63 1.05 -2.56
N LYS A 270 -11.27 0.27 -1.54
CA LYS A 270 -10.67 0.76 -0.29
C LYS A 270 -9.34 0.05 0.01
N HIS A 271 -8.47 0.74 0.72
CA HIS A 271 -7.34 0.08 1.37
C HIS A 271 -7.81 -0.54 2.71
N THR A 272 -7.23 -1.69 3.09
CA THR A 272 -7.56 -2.36 4.36
C THR A 272 -7.38 -1.45 5.56
N ILE A 273 -6.36 -0.56 5.53
CA ILE A 273 -6.11 0.39 6.61
C ILE A 273 -7.22 1.45 6.75
N GLU A 274 -7.89 1.84 5.66
CA GLU A 274 -9.01 2.78 5.73
C GLU A 274 -10.17 2.14 6.49
N ILE A 275 -10.49 0.88 6.17
CA ILE A 275 -11.54 0.12 6.86
C ILE A 275 -11.25 0.02 8.35
N TYR A 276 -9.99 -0.30 8.71
CA TYR A 276 -9.59 -0.35 10.12
C TYR A 276 -9.66 1.02 10.79
N ALA A 277 -9.16 2.07 10.13
CA ALA A 277 -9.16 3.44 10.66
C ALA A 277 -10.58 4.01 10.88
N GLU A 278 -11.56 3.57 10.09
CA GLU A 278 -12.98 3.92 10.25
C GLU A 278 -13.57 3.35 11.54
N SER A 279 -13.07 2.22 12.06
CA SER A 279 -13.51 1.64 13.34
C SER A 279 -12.97 2.40 14.56
N LEU A 280 -11.98 3.26 14.39
CA LEU A 280 -11.37 4.01 15.47
C LEU A 280 -12.15 5.30 15.75
N PRO A 281 -12.22 5.77 17.01
CA PRO A 281 -12.86 7.04 17.33
C PRO A 281 -12.19 8.22 16.62
N LEU A 282 -12.98 9.27 16.42
CA LEU A 282 -12.48 10.57 15.89
C LEU A 282 -11.57 11.23 16.91
#